data_a166d8a85ae42a863a94e025bc21948d
#
_entry.id   a166d8a85ae42a863a94e025bc21948d
#
_cell.length_a   1.000
_cell.length_b   1.000
_cell.length_c   1.000
_cell.angle_alpha   90.00
_cell.angle_beta   90.00
_cell.angle_gamma   90.00
#
_symmetry.space_group_name_H-M   'P 1'
#
loop_
_entity.id
_entity.type
_entity.pdbx_description
1 polymer ?
#
loop_
_entity_poly.entity_id
_entity_poly.type
_entity_poly.pdbx_seq_one_letter_code
_entity_poly.pdbx_strand_id
1 'polypeptide(L)'
;MRRITYPYSKIGIDNQARHRPMADVILIASNGESVRFEALADTGADFCLFPLNVAKLLGLRLDQLETATTTGVGNASNLTYCDDLTIDLGDGIIFTTRVGFTWGMDRAGFGLLGQQGFFENYNVEFRHRDRIFAIESA
;
A
#
# COMPACT_ATOMS: atom_id res chain seq x y z
N MET A 1 -0.37 23.54 3.55
CA MET A 1 0.00 22.53 2.54
C MET A 1 1.42 22.06 2.80
N ARG A 2 1.63 20.76 2.71
CA ARG A 2 2.90 20.12 2.96
C ARG A 2 3.27 19.23 1.79
N ARG A 3 4.52 19.30 1.34
CA ARG A 3 5.02 18.52 0.22
C ARG A 3 6.27 17.77 0.63
N ILE A 4 6.26 16.45 0.46
CA ILE A 4 7.37 15.58 0.83
C ILE A 4 7.80 14.80 -0.41
N THR A 5 9.08 14.80 -0.68
CA THR A 5 9.66 14.12 -1.85
C THR A 5 10.35 12.84 -1.40
N TYR A 6 10.09 11.77 -2.12
CA TYR A 6 10.65 10.45 -1.86
C TYR A 6 11.39 9.94 -3.11
N PRO A 7 12.50 9.23 -2.92
CA PRO A 7 13.16 8.59 -4.06
C PRO A 7 12.39 7.34 -4.48
N TYR A 8 12.50 6.97 -5.75
CA TYR A 8 12.07 5.65 -6.20
C TYR A 8 12.99 4.58 -5.63
N SER A 9 12.45 3.40 -5.43
CA SER A 9 13.22 2.24 -5.02
C SER A 9 13.63 1.42 -6.23
N LYS A 10 14.87 0.95 -6.23
CA LYS A 10 15.37 0.04 -7.27
C LYS A 10 15.00 -1.39 -6.87
N ILE A 11 14.27 -2.07 -7.74
CA ILE A 11 13.82 -3.44 -7.53
C ILE A 11 14.39 -4.31 -8.64
N GLY A 12 15.03 -5.41 -8.28
CA GLY A 12 15.67 -6.31 -9.22
C GLY A 12 17.17 -6.05 -9.31
N ILE A 13 17.82 -6.79 -10.19
CA ILE A 13 19.28 -6.82 -10.33
C ILE A 13 19.68 -6.46 -11.76
N ASP A 14 20.75 -5.66 -11.90
CA ASP A 14 21.38 -5.33 -13.17
C ASP A 14 20.40 -4.69 -14.16
N ASN A 15 20.43 -5.13 -15.42
CA ASN A 15 19.59 -4.58 -16.49
C ASN A 15 18.11 -5.00 -16.39
N GLN A 16 17.80 -5.92 -15.48
CA GLN A 16 16.41 -6.29 -15.17
C GLN A 16 15.81 -5.44 -14.05
N ALA A 17 16.61 -4.56 -13.47
CA ALA A 17 16.13 -3.70 -12.41
C ALA A 17 15.08 -2.73 -12.91
N ARG A 18 14.10 -2.45 -12.04
CA ARG A 18 13.06 -1.44 -12.27
C ARG A 18 13.10 -0.45 -11.13
N HIS A 19 12.69 0.76 -11.43
CA HIS A 19 12.58 1.80 -10.42
C HIS A 19 11.09 2.09 -10.21
N ARG A 20 10.64 2.06 -8.95
CA ARG A 20 9.22 2.17 -8.62
C ARG A 20 8.99 3.16 -7.48
N PRO A 21 7.84 3.85 -7.49
CA PRO A 21 7.48 4.77 -6.40
C PRO A 21 7.00 3.98 -5.17
N MET A 22 7.96 3.44 -4.42
CA MET A 22 7.72 2.68 -3.21
C MET A 22 7.82 3.57 -1.99
N ALA A 23 6.91 3.41 -1.06
CA ALA A 23 6.95 4.10 0.23
C ALA A 23 7.10 3.09 1.35
N ASP A 24 7.91 3.44 2.37
CA ASP A 24 7.94 2.69 3.62
C ASP A 24 6.73 3.10 4.43
N VAL A 25 5.90 2.13 4.78
CA VAL A 25 4.71 2.41 5.57
C VAL A 25 4.73 1.61 6.86
N ILE A 26 4.13 2.16 7.89
CA ILE A 26 3.81 1.45 9.11
C ILE A 26 2.32 1.22 9.12
N LEU A 27 1.90 -0.03 9.13
CA LEU A 27 0.50 -0.42 9.25
C LEU A 27 0.19 -0.62 10.71
N ILE A 28 -0.85 0.02 11.21
CA ILE A 28 -1.25 -0.02 12.62
C ILE A 28 -2.69 -0.54 12.68
N ALA A 29 -2.86 -1.70 13.31
CA ALA A 29 -4.18 -2.31 13.49
C ALA A 29 -4.88 -1.73 14.73
N SER A 30 -6.19 -1.93 14.82
CA SER A 30 -6.99 -1.45 15.94
C SER A 30 -6.60 -2.12 17.27
N ASN A 31 -5.97 -3.29 17.23
CA ASN A 31 -5.46 -3.97 18.43
C ASN A 31 -4.13 -3.40 18.94
N GLY A 32 -3.59 -2.36 18.27
CA GLY A 32 -2.33 -1.72 18.62
C GLY A 32 -1.09 -2.37 18.00
N GLU A 33 -1.24 -3.52 17.37
CA GLU A 33 -0.12 -4.16 16.68
C GLU A 33 0.26 -3.37 15.43
N SER A 34 1.54 -3.36 15.10
CA SER A 34 2.03 -2.64 13.93
C SER A 34 3.07 -3.47 13.19
N VAL A 35 3.20 -3.19 11.91
CA VAL A 35 4.22 -3.82 11.06
C VAL A 35 4.71 -2.79 10.05
N ARG A 36 6.02 -2.79 9.78
CA ARG A 36 6.62 -1.97 8.72
C ARG A 36 6.64 -2.77 7.43
N PHE A 37 6.23 -2.14 6.35
CA PHE A 37 6.16 -2.79 5.05
C PHE A 37 6.40 -1.78 3.95
N GLU A 38 6.75 -2.25 2.75
CA GLU A 38 6.86 -1.39 1.59
C GLU A 38 5.57 -1.44 0.77
N ALA A 39 5.17 -0.32 0.21
CA ALA A 39 3.98 -0.23 -0.62
C ALA A 39 4.22 0.62 -1.86
N LEU A 40 3.72 0.15 -2.98
CA LEU A 40 3.77 0.85 -4.26
C LEU A 40 2.63 1.86 -4.35
N ALA A 41 2.95 3.11 -4.70
CA ALA A 41 1.92 4.09 -5.00
C ALA A 41 1.32 3.76 -6.37
N ASP A 42 0.09 3.26 -6.40
CA ASP A 42 -0.53 2.69 -7.60
C ASP A 42 -1.94 3.24 -7.80
N THR A 43 -2.08 4.18 -8.74
CA THR A 43 -3.39 4.79 -9.07
C THR A 43 -4.34 3.79 -9.71
N GLY A 44 -3.85 2.66 -10.19
CA GLY A 44 -4.68 1.59 -10.75
C GLY A 44 -5.34 0.71 -9.70
N ALA A 45 -4.93 0.82 -8.43
CA ALA A 45 -5.55 0.08 -7.34
C ALA A 45 -6.71 0.90 -6.77
N ASP A 46 -7.87 0.29 -6.63
CA ASP A 46 -9.06 0.98 -6.11
C ASP A 46 -8.92 1.31 -4.63
N PHE A 47 -8.23 0.48 -3.87
CA PHE A 47 -7.97 0.68 -2.45
C PHE A 47 -6.62 0.05 -2.07
N CYS A 48 -6.19 0.29 -0.83
CA CYS A 48 -4.90 -0.22 -0.37
C CYS A 48 -4.98 -1.73 -0.16
N LEU A 49 -3.99 -2.44 -0.68
CA LEU A 49 -3.92 -3.90 -0.61
C LEU A 49 -2.56 -4.34 -0.08
N PHE A 50 -2.56 -5.38 0.73
CA PHE A 50 -1.33 -5.95 1.27
C PHE A 50 -1.38 -7.49 1.20
N PRO A 51 -0.21 -8.16 1.24
CA PRO A 51 -0.19 -9.61 1.29
C PRO A 51 -0.92 -10.15 2.51
N LEU A 52 -1.53 -11.33 2.36
CA LEU A 52 -2.31 -11.94 3.42
C LEU A 52 -1.49 -12.19 4.69
N ASN A 53 -0.21 -12.54 4.54
CA ASN A 53 0.65 -12.78 5.70
C ASN A 53 0.84 -11.53 6.57
N VAL A 54 0.67 -10.33 6.01
CA VAL A 54 0.75 -9.09 6.79
C VAL A 54 -0.39 -9.03 7.81
N ALA A 55 -1.59 -9.46 7.43
CA ALA A 55 -2.72 -9.55 8.37
C ALA A 55 -2.39 -10.48 9.53
N LYS A 56 -1.73 -11.60 9.25
CA LYS A 56 -1.32 -12.56 10.28
C LYS A 56 -0.28 -11.95 11.21
N LEU A 57 0.70 -11.21 10.66
CA LEU A 57 1.70 -10.52 11.47
C LEU A 57 1.09 -9.46 12.38
N LEU A 58 -0.02 -8.86 11.95
CA LEU A 58 -0.76 -7.89 12.76
C LEU A 58 -1.66 -8.54 13.79
N GLY A 59 -1.70 -9.88 13.86
CA GLY A 59 -2.54 -10.60 14.81
C GLY A 59 -4.02 -10.55 14.46
N LEU A 60 -4.37 -10.23 13.22
CA LEU A 60 -5.76 -10.17 12.78
C LEU A 60 -6.32 -11.58 12.58
N ARG A 61 -7.55 -11.77 13.03
CA ARG A 61 -8.26 -13.05 12.87
C ARG A 61 -9.08 -12.99 11.58
N LEU A 62 -8.61 -13.68 10.56
CA LEU A 62 -9.23 -13.62 9.22
C LEU A 62 -10.70 -14.05 9.24
N ASP A 63 -11.05 -15.00 10.09
CA ASP A 63 -12.42 -15.49 10.23
C ASP A 63 -13.39 -14.43 10.78
N GLN A 64 -12.89 -13.34 11.32
CA GLN A 64 -13.68 -12.25 11.87
C GLN A 64 -13.70 -11.01 10.96
N LEU A 65 -12.96 -11.03 9.86
CA LEU A 65 -12.89 -9.88 8.94
C LEU A 65 -13.97 -9.97 7.87
N GLU A 66 -14.39 -8.82 7.39
CA GLU A 66 -15.24 -8.78 6.20
C GLU A 66 -14.47 -9.26 4.99
N THR A 67 -15.17 -9.87 4.05
CA THR A 67 -14.54 -10.37 2.83
C THR A 67 -15.12 -9.65 1.61
N ALA A 68 -14.28 -9.51 0.59
CA ALA A 68 -14.65 -8.97 -0.70
C ALA A 68 -13.89 -9.73 -1.78
N THR A 69 -14.35 -9.59 -3.03
CA THR A 69 -13.62 -10.13 -4.16
C THR A 69 -12.94 -8.97 -4.87
N THR A 70 -11.63 -9.06 -5.08
CA THR A 70 -10.89 -8.06 -5.85
C THR A 70 -10.50 -8.66 -7.19
N THR A 71 -10.51 -7.82 -8.23
CA THR A 71 -10.16 -8.23 -9.58
C THR A 71 -8.91 -7.46 -10.02
N GLY A 72 -7.91 -8.21 -10.45
CA GLY A 72 -6.70 -7.63 -11.00
C GLY A 72 -6.70 -7.60 -12.52
N VAL A 73 -5.57 -7.24 -13.09
CA VAL A 73 -5.36 -7.25 -14.53
C VAL A 73 -5.55 -8.68 -15.04
N GLY A 74 -6.26 -8.85 -16.15
CA GLY A 74 -6.57 -10.17 -16.71
C GLY A 74 -7.78 -10.85 -16.09
N ASN A 75 -8.58 -10.10 -15.33
CA ASN A 75 -9.81 -10.59 -14.68
C ASN A 75 -9.58 -11.68 -13.62
N ALA A 76 -8.36 -11.79 -13.09
CA ALA A 76 -8.10 -12.69 -11.97
C ALA A 76 -8.81 -12.17 -10.72
N SER A 77 -9.64 -13.02 -10.11
CA SER A 77 -10.39 -12.68 -8.90
C SER A 77 -9.70 -13.26 -7.68
N ASN A 78 -9.60 -12.47 -6.62
CA ASN A 78 -8.98 -12.87 -5.35
C ASN A 78 -9.92 -12.59 -4.20
N LEU A 79 -10.04 -13.57 -3.28
CA LEU A 79 -10.71 -13.35 -2.02
C LEU A 79 -9.85 -12.40 -1.18
N THR A 80 -10.47 -11.35 -0.67
CA THR A 80 -9.78 -10.31 0.06
C THR A 80 -10.44 -10.14 1.42
N TYR A 81 -9.62 -10.11 2.46
CA TYR A 81 -10.06 -9.84 3.83
C TYR A 81 -9.81 -8.38 4.14
N CYS A 82 -10.79 -7.70 4.69
CA CYS A 82 -10.74 -6.25 4.85
C CYS A 82 -10.88 -5.83 6.30
N ASP A 83 -10.12 -4.82 6.67
CA ASP A 83 -10.20 -4.19 8.00
C ASP A 83 -9.75 -2.74 7.88
N ASP A 84 -10.19 -1.91 8.82
CA ASP A 84 -9.76 -0.52 8.88
C ASP A 84 -8.42 -0.46 9.62
N LEU A 85 -7.43 0.14 8.98
CA LEU A 85 -6.10 0.30 9.53
C LEU A 85 -5.65 1.75 9.41
N THR A 86 -4.71 2.12 10.27
CA THR A 86 -3.97 3.36 10.12
C THR A 86 -2.70 3.06 9.34
N ILE A 87 -2.42 3.89 8.35
CA ILE A 87 -1.21 3.81 7.53
C ILE A 87 -0.41 5.08 7.76
N ASP A 88 0.84 4.91 8.20
CA ASP A 88 1.73 6.00 8.52
C ASP A 88 2.95 5.94 7.62
N LEU A 89 3.13 6.97 6.78
CA LEU A 89 4.30 7.10 5.90
C LEU A 89 5.43 7.90 6.56
N GLY A 90 5.20 8.40 7.78
CA GLY A 90 6.10 9.35 8.40
C GLY A 90 5.84 10.77 7.89
N ASP A 91 6.61 11.71 8.41
CA ASP A 91 6.56 13.13 8.00
C ASP A 91 5.18 13.77 8.09
N GLY A 92 4.30 13.24 8.93
CA GLY A 92 2.95 13.75 9.10
C GLY A 92 1.93 13.23 8.09
N ILE A 93 2.33 12.31 7.23
CA ILE A 93 1.41 11.67 6.28
C ILE A 93 0.87 10.41 6.95
N ILE A 94 -0.30 10.52 7.53
CA ILE A 94 -0.95 9.44 8.27
C ILE A 94 -2.45 9.48 7.98
N PHE A 95 -3.05 8.33 7.74
CA PHE A 95 -4.47 8.24 7.44
C PHE A 95 -5.02 6.88 7.84
N THR A 96 -6.32 6.83 8.09
CA THR A 96 -7.03 5.59 8.39
C THR A 96 -7.95 5.27 7.23
N THR A 97 -7.88 4.04 6.76
CA THR A 97 -8.70 3.59 5.63
C THR A 97 -8.95 2.09 5.70
N ARG A 98 -9.92 1.65 4.92
CA ARG A 98 -10.17 0.23 4.73
C ARG A 98 -9.04 -0.36 3.88
N VAL A 99 -8.42 -1.41 4.38
CA VAL A 99 -7.29 -2.09 3.76
C VAL A 99 -7.69 -3.52 3.46
N GLY A 100 -7.33 -4.00 2.28
CA GLY A 100 -7.54 -5.39 1.90
C GLY A 100 -6.27 -6.21 2.04
N PHE A 101 -6.43 -7.46 2.47
CA PHE A 101 -5.35 -8.44 2.57
C PHE A 101 -5.72 -9.61 1.67
N THR A 102 -4.86 -9.94 0.73
CA THR A 102 -5.17 -10.96 -0.26
C THR A 102 -3.98 -11.86 -0.56
N TRP A 103 -4.28 -13.12 -0.76
CA TRP A 103 -3.27 -14.13 -1.13
C TRP A 103 -2.56 -13.78 -2.44
N GLY A 104 -3.29 -13.15 -3.38
CA GLY A 104 -2.72 -12.75 -4.66
C GLY A 104 -1.53 -11.79 -4.55
N MET A 105 -1.38 -11.10 -3.44
CA MET A 105 -0.27 -10.18 -3.21
C MET A 105 0.94 -10.83 -2.56
N ASP A 106 0.83 -12.08 -2.09
CA ASP A 106 1.90 -12.71 -1.30
C ASP A 106 3.20 -12.85 -2.08
N ARG A 107 3.14 -13.04 -3.38
CA ARG A 107 4.32 -13.14 -4.24
C ARG A 107 4.93 -11.80 -4.59
N ALA A 108 4.17 -10.72 -4.49
CA ALA A 108 4.66 -9.40 -4.84
C ALA A 108 5.73 -8.91 -3.85
N GLY A 109 5.59 -9.25 -2.57
CA GLY A 109 6.52 -8.82 -1.54
C GLY A 109 6.35 -7.35 -1.15
N PHE A 110 5.32 -6.68 -1.64
CA PHE A 110 5.00 -5.29 -1.29
C PHE A 110 3.48 -5.11 -1.35
N GLY A 111 2.99 -4.05 -0.70
CA GLY A 111 1.60 -3.66 -0.76
C GLY A 111 1.34 -2.60 -1.82
N LEU A 112 0.07 -2.20 -1.93
CA LEU A 112 -0.36 -1.13 -2.83
C LEU A 112 -1.02 -0.02 -2.03
N LEU A 113 -0.65 1.22 -2.31
CA LEU A 113 -1.39 2.40 -1.88
C LEU A 113 -2.32 2.78 -3.03
N GLY A 114 -3.62 2.70 -2.80
CA GLY A 114 -4.62 2.85 -3.83
C GLY A 114 -5.43 4.13 -3.73
N GLN A 115 -6.47 4.21 -4.55
CA GLN A 115 -7.30 5.40 -4.65
C GLN A 115 -7.98 5.73 -3.32
N GLN A 116 -8.74 4.77 -2.76
CA GLN A 116 -9.41 5.00 -1.50
C GLN A 116 -8.40 5.12 -0.36
N GLY A 117 -8.48 6.21 0.36
CA GLY A 117 -7.61 6.50 1.50
C GLY A 117 -6.33 7.21 1.17
N PHE A 118 -5.67 6.90 0.05
CA PHE A 118 -4.41 7.54 -0.28
C PHE A 118 -4.59 8.64 -1.34
N PHE A 119 -4.85 8.27 -2.59
CA PHE A 119 -4.95 9.28 -3.65
C PHE A 119 -6.15 10.21 -3.50
N GLU A 120 -7.19 9.79 -2.80
CA GLU A 120 -8.31 10.66 -2.51
C GLU A 120 -7.96 11.79 -1.52
N ASN A 121 -6.92 11.59 -0.72
CA ASN A 121 -6.54 12.56 0.33
C ASN A 121 -5.23 13.28 0.06
N TYR A 122 -4.45 12.83 -0.91
CA TYR A 122 -3.15 13.42 -1.22
C TYR A 122 -2.97 13.59 -2.71
N ASN A 123 -2.37 14.70 -3.10
CA ASN A 123 -1.89 14.88 -4.46
C ASN A 123 -0.51 14.23 -4.57
N VAL A 124 -0.30 13.46 -5.61
CA VAL A 124 0.97 12.76 -5.81
C VAL A 124 1.50 13.11 -7.20
N GLU A 125 2.73 13.60 -7.23
CA GLU A 125 3.41 13.90 -8.48
C GLU A 125 4.48 12.84 -8.72
N PHE A 126 4.39 12.13 -9.82
CA PHE A 126 5.39 11.15 -10.23
C PHE A 126 6.34 11.78 -11.23
N ARG A 127 7.62 11.76 -10.91
CA ARG A 127 8.68 12.22 -11.80
C ARG A 127 9.59 11.05 -12.09
N HIS A 128 9.10 10.13 -12.88
CA HIS A 128 9.80 8.88 -13.17
C HIS A 128 11.19 9.10 -13.72
N ARG A 129 11.35 10.06 -14.61
CA ARG A 129 12.64 10.39 -15.21
C ARG A 129 13.67 10.80 -14.17
N ASP A 130 13.23 11.50 -13.12
CA ASP A 130 14.09 11.96 -12.04
C ASP A 130 14.17 10.96 -10.89
N ARG A 131 13.41 9.84 -10.96
CA ARG A 131 13.39 8.78 -9.95
C ARG A 131 12.91 9.28 -8.61
N ILE A 132 11.96 10.19 -8.60
CA ILE A 132 11.34 10.71 -7.38
C ILE A 132 9.82 10.80 -7.55
N PHE A 133 9.13 10.82 -6.43
CA PHE A 133 7.71 11.18 -6.37
C PHE A 133 7.48 12.05 -5.13
N ALA A 134 6.50 12.92 -5.23
CA ALA A 134 6.16 13.84 -4.15
C ALA A 134 4.73 13.63 -3.71
N ILE A 135 4.53 13.65 -2.40
CA ILE A 135 3.21 13.55 -1.77
C ILE A 135 2.88 14.90 -1.15
N GLU A 136 1.70 15.42 -1.47
CA GLU A 136 1.28 16.75 -1.05
C GLU A 136 -0.04 16.65 -0.30
N SER A 137 -0.05 17.14 0.93
CA SER A 137 -1.27 17.21 1.74
C SER A 137 -1.96 18.57 1.55
N ALA A 138 -3.24 18.57 1.79
CA ALA A 138 -4.02 19.80 1.74
C ALA A 138 -3.65 20.75 2.88
#